data_b57a0c03cb702560764a9d8f3f740219
#
_entry.id   b57a0c03cb702560764a9d8f3f740219
#
_cell.length_a   1.000
_cell.length_b   1.000
_cell.length_c   1.000
_cell.angle_alpha   90.00
_cell.angle_beta   90.00
_cell.angle_gamma   90.00
#
_symmetry.space_group_name_H-M   'P 1'
#
loop_
_entity.id
_entity.type
_entity.pdbx_description
1 polymer ?
#
loop_
_entity_poly.entity_id
_entity_poly.type
_entity_poly.pdbx_seq_one_letter_code
_entity_poly.pdbx_strand_id
1 'polypeptide(L)'
;MKTKSIMAIFSLLSLFGCKSPKNHYPQDTISTRTGGEVTLTFFKHASLALATEGRYIYVDPVNSYADYSRLPKADVIIVTHSHYDHFDRAAIDKLSKKSTVIVCDKVSAESFDFDCITMTPGLSTEPIEGLKIEAVPAYNISEGHLDFHPKAREDCGYILTIGGTRFYIAGDTENNDDVKAVKDIDVAFLPVNQPYTMTVEQAVDAVKAIKPAIFYPYHYGEVEQKTDIDRLAQELNGVTEVRIRPME
;
A
#
# COMPACT_ATOMS: atom_id res chain seq x y z
N MET A 1 4.80 75.61 17.08
CA MET A 1 4.17 74.31 16.57
C MET A 1 5.24 73.27 16.47
N LYS A 2 5.22 72.25 17.36
CA LYS A 2 6.20 71.18 17.39
C LYS A 2 5.55 69.91 16.79
N THR A 3 5.98 69.53 15.61
CA THR A 3 5.58 68.30 14.93
C THR A 3 6.28 67.11 15.59
N LYS A 4 5.51 66.15 16.14
CA LYS A 4 6.01 64.90 16.66
C LYS A 4 5.98 63.86 15.53
N SER A 5 7.18 63.38 15.12
CA SER A 5 7.32 62.19 14.24
C SER A 5 7.03 60.94 15.03
N ILE A 6 6.08 60.18 14.57
CA ILE A 6 5.79 58.81 15.07
C ILE A 6 6.63 57.82 14.22
N MET A 7 7.59 57.20 14.86
CA MET A 7 8.41 56.15 14.25
C MET A 7 7.69 54.80 14.41
N ALA A 8 7.19 54.24 13.31
CA ALA A 8 6.57 52.93 13.28
C ALA A 8 7.67 51.86 13.25
N ILE A 9 7.74 51.07 14.30
CA ILE A 9 8.64 49.90 14.40
C ILE A 9 7.92 48.75 13.69
N PHE A 10 8.40 48.39 12.50
CA PHE A 10 8.01 47.14 11.84
C PHE A 10 8.76 45.97 12.48
N SER A 11 8.04 45.19 13.28
CA SER A 11 8.53 43.91 13.79
C SER A 11 8.53 42.88 12.66
N LEU A 12 9.72 42.51 12.21
CA LEU A 12 9.94 41.42 11.23
C LEU A 12 9.78 40.10 11.97
N LEU A 13 8.57 39.50 11.92
CA LEU A 13 8.38 38.10 12.34
C LEU A 13 9.07 37.20 11.32
N SER A 14 10.26 36.71 11.64
CA SER A 14 10.91 35.65 10.89
C SER A 14 10.15 34.36 11.13
N LEU A 15 9.35 33.94 10.15
CA LEU A 15 8.78 32.60 10.06
C LEU A 15 9.93 31.61 9.85
N PHE A 16 10.41 31.02 10.93
CA PHE A 16 11.23 29.81 10.86
C PHE A 16 10.32 28.68 10.36
N GLY A 17 10.24 28.52 9.04
CA GLY A 17 9.67 27.36 8.43
C GLY A 17 10.49 26.14 8.81
N CYS A 18 9.98 25.32 9.71
CA CYS A 18 10.52 24.02 10.00
C CYS A 18 10.46 23.22 8.67
N LYS A 19 11.58 23.11 7.95
CA LYS A 19 11.69 22.22 6.81
C LYS A 19 11.60 20.79 7.35
N SER A 20 10.46 20.16 7.18
CA SER A 20 10.34 18.71 7.35
C SER A 20 11.45 18.04 6.56
N PRO A 21 12.13 17.01 7.12
CA PRO A 21 13.14 16.26 6.38
C PRO A 21 12.50 15.78 5.07
N LYS A 22 13.16 16.07 3.93
CA LYS A 22 12.68 15.62 2.63
C LYS A 22 12.59 14.10 2.69
N ASN A 23 11.38 13.59 2.59
CA ASN A 23 11.14 12.17 2.44
C ASN A 23 11.85 11.74 1.14
N HIS A 24 12.77 10.77 1.22
CA HIS A 24 13.54 10.32 0.06
C HIS A 24 12.76 9.33 -0.82
N TYR A 25 11.57 8.90 -0.36
CA TYR A 25 10.76 7.91 -1.08
C TYR A 25 9.81 8.59 -2.05
N PRO A 26 9.61 8.03 -3.25
CA PRO A 26 8.63 8.52 -4.22
C PRO A 26 7.23 8.58 -3.62
N GLN A 27 6.46 9.59 -4.00
CA GLN A 27 5.10 9.82 -3.51
C GLN A 27 4.17 10.21 -4.64
N ASP A 28 2.92 9.78 -4.53
CA ASP A 28 1.80 10.28 -5.33
C ASP A 28 0.66 10.73 -4.41
N THR A 29 -0.11 11.69 -4.86
CA THR A 29 -1.34 12.12 -4.18
C THR A 29 -2.55 11.69 -4.98
N ILE A 30 -3.51 11.07 -4.31
CA ILE A 30 -4.80 10.66 -4.86
C ILE A 30 -5.90 11.46 -4.18
N SER A 31 -6.70 12.18 -4.95
CA SER A 31 -7.90 12.86 -4.44
C SER A 31 -8.97 11.82 -4.10
N THR A 32 -9.58 11.93 -2.93
CA THR A 32 -10.67 11.03 -2.52
C THR A 32 -12.01 11.48 -3.09
N ARG A 33 -12.97 10.57 -3.16
CA ARG A 33 -14.33 10.86 -3.65
C ARG A 33 -15.08 11.88 -2.78
N THR A 34 -14.68 12.05 -1.51
CA THR A 34 -15.25 13.03 -0.58
C THR A 34 -14.49 14.36 -0.54
N GLY A 35 -13.48 14.56 -1.40
CA GLY A 35 -12.73 15.82 -1.54
C GLY A 35 -11.50 15.93 -0.63
N GLY A 36 -11.11 14.86 0.10
CA GLY A 36 -9.83 14.78 0.81
C GLY A 36 -8.69 14.28 -0.10
N GLU A 37 -7.53 14.02 0.50
CA GLU A 37 -6.36 13.49 -0.20
C GLU A 37 -5.74 12.32 0.55
N VAL A 38 -5.22 11.36 -0.21
CA VAL A 38 -4.36 10.26 0.27
C VAL A 38 -3.01 10.39 -0.40
N THR A 39 -1.95 10.54 0.39
CA THR A 39 -0.57 10.49 -0.10
C THR A 39 -0.09 9.04 -0.03
N LEU A 40 0.24 8.47 -1.18
CA LEU A 40 0.90 7.19 -1.32
C LEU A 40 2.41 7.40 -1.22
N THR A 41 3.11 6.59 -0.43
CA THR A 41 4.58 6.56 -0.38
C THR A 41 5.03 5.16 -0.76
N PHE A 42 5.94 5.06 -1.73
CA PHE A 42 6.45 3.80 -2.27
C PHE A 42 7.83 3.53 -1.69
N PHE A 43 8.01 2.41 -1.01
CA PHE A 43 9.31 2.06 -0.44
C PHE A 43 10.09 1.15 -1.38
N LYS A 44 9.65 -0.10 -1.51
CA LYS A 44 10.20 -1.10 -2.42
C LYS A 44 9.31 -2.34 -2.37
N HIS A 45 9.34 -3.18 -3.42
CA HIS A 45 8.69 -4.48 -3.48
C HIS A 45 7.17 -4.35 -3.27
N ALA A 46 6.64 -4.82 -2.14
CA ALA A 46 5.23 -4.65 -1.76
C ALA A 46 5.03 -3.62 -0.63
N SER A 47 6.11 -3.05 -0.10
CA SER A 47 6.04 -2.11 1.02
C SER A 47 5.61 -0.73 0.58
N LEU A 48 4.51 -0.23 1.11
CA LEU A 48 3.99 1.12 0.84
C LEU A 48 3.32 1.73 2.07
N ALA A 49 3.07 3.03 2.03
CA ALA A 49 2.26 3.71 3.03
C ALA A 49 1.21 4.60 2.40
N LEU A 50 0.08 4.73 3.10
CA LEU A 50 -0.98 5.69 2.80
C LEU A 50 -1.04 6.68 3.96
N ALA A 51 -1.03 7.98 3.65
CA ALA A 51 -1.20 9.03 4.65
C ALA A 51 -2.39 9.91 4.30
N THR A 52 -3.28 10.13 5.26
CA THR A 52 -4.46 10.97 5.11
C THR A 52 -4.81 11.62 6.45
N GLU A 53 -5.13 12.90 6.45
CA GLU A 53 -5.56 13.64 7.65
C GLU A 53 -4.64 13.45 8.88
N GLY A 54 -3.32 13.35 8.64
CA GLY A 54 -2.33 13.15 9.69
C GLY A 54 -2.26 11.72 10.25
N ARG A 55 -2.98 10.76 9.67
CA ARG A 55 -2.93 9.33 9.99
C ARG A 55 -2.05 8.61 8.99
N TYR A 56 -1.34 7.57 9.46
CA TYR A 56 -0.38 6.79 8.68
C TYR A 56 -0.74 5.32 8.72
N ILE A 57 -0.95 4.74 7.53
CA ILE A 57 -1.25 3.34 7.30
C ILE A 57 -0.08 2.74 6.53
N TYR A 58 0.56 1.72 7.07
CA TYR A 58 1.66 1.01 6.41
C TYR A 58 1.20 -0.37 5.98
N VAL A 59 1.65 -0.79 4.80
CA VAL A 59 1.37 -2.11 4.24
C VAL A 59 2.69 -2.83 4.04
N ASP A 60 2.76 -4.06 4.52
CA ASP A 60 3.90 -4.98 4.40
C ASP A 60 5.26 -4.30 4.68
N PRO A 61 5.46 -3.69 5.86
CA PRO A 61 6.71 -3.00 6.17
C PRO A 61 7.85 -4.00 6.41
N VAL A 62 8.94 -3.84 5.64
CA VAL A 62 10.14 -4.69 5.73
C VAL A 62 11.40 -3.82 5.82
N ASN A 63 12.26 -4.05 6.82
CA ASN A 63 13.42 -3.19 7.16
C ASN A 63 14.45 -3.06 6.02
N SER A 64 14.56 -4.05 5.14
CA SER A 64 15.46 -3.98 3.99
C SER A 64 14.99 -2.95 2.94
N TYR A 65 13.73 -2.50 2.98
CA TYR A 65 13.13 -1.63 1.99
C TYR A 65 13.09 -0.16 2.43
N ALA A 66 13.08 0.11 3.76
CA ALA A 66 13.06 1.48 4.28
C ALA A 66 13.66 1.60 5.69
N ASP A 67 14.17 2.78 6.03
CA ASP A 67 14.51 3.13 7.41
C ASP A 67 13.26 3.62 8.16
N TYR A 68 12.46 2.70 8.63
CA TYR A 68 11.21 2.98 9.35
C TYR A 68 11.41 3.74 10.67
N SER A 69 12.63 3.76 11.24
CA SER A 69 12.91 4.51 12.46
C SER A 69 12.80 6.03 12.27
N ARG A 70 12.86 6.49 11.02
CA ARG A 70 12.82 7.91 10.63
C ARG A 70 11.47 8.35 10.08
N LEU A 71 10.51 7.42 10.00
CA LEU A 71 9.18 7.67 9.47
C LEU A 71 8.17 7.92 10.61
N PRO A 72 7.04 8.57 10.32
CA PRO A 72 5.96 8.72 11.29
C PRO A 72 5.48 7.37 11.83
N LYS A 73 5.08 7.35 13.11
CA LYS A 73 4.48 6.15 13.71
C LYS A 73 3.15 5.81 13.06
N ALA A 74 2.89 4.52 12.92
CA ALA A 74 1.68 4.01 12.31
C ALA A 74 0.44 4.20 13.20
N ASP A 75 -0.68 4.54 12.57
CA ASP A 75 -2.00 4.36 13.16
C ASP A 75 -2.52 2.95 12.86
N VAL A 76 -2.27 2.45 11.64
CA VAL A 76 -2.58 1.08 11.23
C VAL A 76 -1.39 0.48 10.51
N ILE A 77 -1.10 -0.79 10.78
CA ILE A 77 -0.17 -1.62 10.01
C ILE A 77 -0.97 -2.79 9.45
N ILE A 78 -0.82 -3.02 8.15
CA ILE A 78 -1.49 -4.11 7.43
C ILE A 78 -0.41 -5.08 6.96
N VAL A 79 -0.62 -6.37 7.19
CA VAL A 79 0.22 -7.46 6.69
C VAL A 79 -0.64 -8.36 5.81
N THR A 80 -0.25 -8.53 4.55
CA THR A 80 -0.98 -9.35 3.59
C THR A 80 -0.81 -10.84 3.86
N HIS A 81 0.42 -11.26 4.15
CA HIS A 81 0.76 -12.64 4.47
C HIS A 81 2.13 -12.76 5.15
N SER A 82 2.48 -13.94 5.64
CA SER A 82 3.62 -14.19 6.53
C SER A 82 4.96 -14.44 5.84
N HIS A 83 5.11 -14.25 4.52
CA HIS A 83 6.41 -14.39 3.88
C HIS A 83 7.36 -13.26 4.31
N TYR A 84 8.67 -13.55 4.33
CA TYR A 84 9.71 -12.67 4.90
C TYR A 84 9.85 -11.32 4.20
N ASP A 85 9.41 -11.21 2.95
CA ASP A 85 9.41 -10.01 2.11
C ASP A 85 8.13 -9.15 2.27
N HIS A 86 7.18 -9.61 3.09
CA HIS A 86 5.95 -8.89 3.48
C HIS A 86 5.82 -8.72 4.99
N PHE A 87 6.40 -9.62 5.77
CA PHE A 87 6.28 -9.67 7.22
C PHE A 87 7.65 -9.54 7.91
N ASP A 88 7.93 -8.37 8.47
CA ASP A 88 9.13 -8.11 9.27
C ASP A 88 8.73 -7.51 10.63
N ARG A 89 8.82 -8.34 11.68
CA ARG A 89 8.51 -7.96 13.04
C ARG A 89 9.27 -6.72 13.50
N ALA A 90 10.57 -6.62 13.16
CA ALA A 90 11.38 -5.50 13.60
C ALA A 90 11.00 -4.18 12.88
N ALA A 91 10.49 -4.24 11.64
CA ALA A 91 9.92 -3.08 10.97
C ALA A 91 8.60 -2.63 11.62
N ILE A 92 7.72 -3.61 11.95
CA ILE A 92 6.46 -3.37 12.66
C ILE A 92 6.72 -2.71 14.02
N ASP A 93 7.66 -3.22 14.81
CA ASP A 93 8.02 -2.64 16.12
C ASP A 93 8.54 -1.20 16.00
N LYS A 94 9.34 -0.90 14.95
CA LYS A 94 9.82 0.47 14.69
C LYS A 94 8.69 1.43 14.35
N LEU A 95 7.65 0.98 13.67
CA LEU A 95 6.50 1.80 13.29
C LEU A 95 5.46 1.92 14.38
N SER A 96 5.39 0.94 15.28
CA SER A 96 4.33 0.85 16.29
C SER A 96 4.44 1.93 17.37
N LYS A 97 3.31 2.41 17.83
CA LYS A 97 3.04 3.18 19.03
C LYS A 97 1.94 2.45 19.83
N LYS A 98 1.69 2.84 21.06
CA LYS A 98 0.71 2.17 21.93
C LYS A 98 -0.70 2.05 21.32
N SER A 99 -1.08 2.99 20.46
CA SER A 99 -2.39 3.03 19.80
C SER A 99 -2.38 2.46 18.37
N THR A 100 -1.28 1.88 17.90
CA THR A 100 -1.24 1.25 16.56
C THR A 100 -2.12 0.00 16.55
N VAL A 101 -2.98 -0.09 15.55
CA VAL A 101 -3.77 -1.29 15.27
C VAL A 101 -3.08 -2.08 14.17
N ILE A 102 -2.89 -3.38 14.39
CA ILE A 102 -2.33 -4.29 13.40
C ILE A 102 -3.46 -5.12 12.81
N VAL A 103 -3.51 -5.21 11.48
CA VAL A 103 -4.45 -6.02 10.71
C VAL A 103 -3.63 -6.99 9.88
N CYS A 104 -3.89 -8.29 9.98
CA CYS A 104 -3.09 -9.30 9.29
C CYS A 104 -3.90 -10.54 8.93
N ASP A 105 -3.38 -11.35 8.01
CA ASP A 105 -3.89 -12.67 7.72
C ASP A 105 -3.76 -13.63 8.93
N LYS A 106 -4.41 -14.77 8.86
CA LYS A 106 -4.43 -15.77 9.92
C LYS A 106 -3.05 -16.34 10.27
N VAL A 107 -2.24 -16.64 9.25
CA VAL A 107 -0.91 -17.25 9.47
C VAL A 107 0.05 -16.24 10.09
N SER A 108 0.00 -14.98 9.67
CA SER A 108 0.77 -13.90 10.30
C SER A 108 0.33 -13.68 11.74
N ALA A 109 -0.97 -13.73 12.04
CA ALA A 109 -1.50 -13.56 13.39
C ALA A 109 -0.96 -14.60 14.38
N GLU A 110 -0.76 -15.84 13.95
CA GLU A 110 -0.17 -16.91 14.76
C GLU A 110 1.29 -16.62 15.16
N SER A 111 1.98 -15.73 14.40
CA SER A 111 3.37 -15.34 14.65
C SER A 111 3.48 -14.12 15.59
N PHE A 112 2.37 -13.46 15.92
CA PHE A 112 2.32 -12.35 16.87
C PHE A 112 2.09 -12.86 18.30
N ASP A 113 2.78 -12.24 19.24
CA ASP A 113 2.59 -12.40 20.69
C ASP A 113 1.85 -11.19 21.30
N PHE A 114 1.16 -10.40 20.47
CA PHE A 114 0.37 -9.23 20.84
C PHE A 114 -0.92 -9.16 20.00
N ASP A 115 -1.86 -8.33 20.47
CA ASP A 115 -3.17 -8.18 19.85
C ASP A 115 -3.10 -7.67 18.41
N CYS A 116 -3.76 -8.37 17.51
CA CYS A 116 -3.99 -7.96 16.13
C CYS A 116 -5.42 -8.30 15.70
N ILE A 117 -5.92 -7.60 14.70
CA ILE A 117 -7.17 -7.96 14.03
C ILE A 117 -6.83 -9.01 12.97
N THR A 118 -7.20 -10.25 13.26
CA THR A 118 -7.00 -11.36 12.30
C THR A 118 -8.07 -11.33 11.24
N MET A 119 -7.64 -11.33 9.97
CA MET A 119 -8.51 -11.34 8.80
C MET A 119 -8.43 -12.67 8.08
N THR A 120 -9.55 -13.10 7.54
CA THR A 120 -9.63 -14.16 6.53
C THR A 120 -10.47 -13.63 5.36
N PRO A 121 -10.30 -14.21 4.15
CA PRO A 121 -11.06 -13.78 2.97
C PRO A 121 -12.57 -13.64 3.23
N GLY A 122 -13.14 -12.52 2.80
CA GLY A 122 -14.55 -12.18 2.98
C GLY A 122 -14.87 -11.40 4.27
N LEU A 123 -13.94 -11.29 5.22
CA LEU A 123 -14.13 -10.43 6.39
C LEU A 123 -13.91 -8.95 6.07
N SER A 124 -14.49 -8.10 6.91
CA SER A 124 -14.23 -6.65 6.88
C SER A 124 -14.11 -6.09 8.29
N THR A 125 -13.33 -5.03 8.43
CA THR A 125 -13.13 -4.30 9.70
C THR A 125 -13.00 -2.80 9.45
N GLU A 126 -13.20 -2.02 10.51
CA GLU A 126 -12.89 -0.58 10.54
C GLU A 126 -11.97 -0.33 11.74
N PRO A 127 -10.64 -0.53 11.57
CA PRO A 127 -9.69 -0.47 12.69
C PRO A 127 -9.55 0.93 13.30
N ILE A 128 -9.80 1.96 12.50
CA ILE A 128 -9.89 3.37 12.90
C ILE A 128 -11.01 4.03 12.10
N GLU A 129 -11.62 5.07 12.67
CA GLU A 129 -12.69 5.82 12.01
C GLU A 129 -12.29 6.30 10.61
N GLY A 130 -13.13 6.01 9.62
CA GLY A 130 -12.94 6.42 8.21
C GLY A 130 -12.00 5.53 7.39
N LEU A 131 -11.47 4.44 7.96
CA LEU A 131 -10.71 3.41 7.25
C LEU A 131 -11.44 2.07 7.32
N LYS A 132 -12.17 1.70 6.26
CA LYS A 132 -12.71 0.34 6.11
C LYS A 132 -11.72 -0.53 5.38
N ILE A 133 -11.50 -1.76 5.84
CA ILE A 133 -10.65 -2.79 5.23
C ILE A 133 -11.48 -4.03 4.96
N GLU A 134 -11.43 -4.53 3.71
CA GLU A 134 -12.13 -5.74 3.26
C GLU A 134 -11.07 -6.74 2.77
N ALA A 135 -11.09 -7.97 3.29
CA ALA A 135 -10.14 -9.01 2.88
C ALA A 135 -10.62 -9.74 1.63
N VAL A 136 -9.73 -9.88 0.65
CA VAL A 136 -9.92 -10.59 -0.61
C VAL A 136 -8.99 -11.81 -0.64
N PRO A 137 -9.39 -12.98 -1.14
CA PRO A 137 -8.48 -14.12 -1.27
C PRO A 137 -7.26 -13.80 -2.14
N ALA A 138 -6.07 -14.17 -1.69
CA ALA A 138 -4.83 -14.09 -2.44
C ALA A 138 -4.21 -15.49 -2.56
N TYR A 139 -4.11 -16.03 -3.79
CA TYR A 139 -3.56 -17.37 -4.03
C TYR A 139 -3.20 -17.59 -5.50
N ASN A 140 -2.31 -18.57 -5.73
CA ASN A 140 -1.91 -18.98 -7.06
C ASN A 140 -2.79 -20.11 -7.64
N ILE A 141 -2.86 -20.17 -8.98
CA ILE A 141 -3.69 -21.13 -9.73
C ILE A 141 -2.90 -21.89 -10.80
N SER A 142 -1.69 -21.45 -11.17
CA SER A 142 -0.89 -22.08 -12.22
C SER A 142 -0.22 -23.36 -11.73
N GLU A 143 -0.22 -24.39 -12.56
CA GLU A 143 0.51 -25.64 -12.28
C GLU A 143 2.00 -25.35 -12.05
N GLY A 144 2.57 -25.92 -10.98
CA GLY A 144 3.95 -25.68 -10.55
C GLY A 144 4.16 -24.43 -9.69
N HIS A 145 3.13 -23.56 -9.54
CA HIS A 145 3.22 -22.34 -8.73
C HIS A 145 2.31 -22.35 -7.49
N LEU A 146 1.50 -23.40 -7.34
CA LEU A 146 0.50 -23.52 -6.26
C LEU A 146 1.12 -23.49 -4.86
N ASP A 147 2.35 -24.01 -4.72
CA ASP A 147 3.01 -24.11 -3.42
C ASP A 147 3.57 -22.79 -2.91
N PHE A 148 3.71 -21.76 -3.78
CA PHE A 148 4.15 -20.44 -3.35
C PHE A 148 3.06 -19.74 -2.50
N HIS A 149 1.81 -19.74 -3.01
CA HIS A 149 0.65 -19.14 -2.36
C HIS A 149 -0.57 -20.07 -2.49
N PRO A 150 -0.60 -21.16 -1.69
CA PRO A 150 -1.72 -22.12 -1.77
C PRO A 150 -3.00 -21.51 -1.18
N LYS A 151 -4.13 -21.72 -1.86
CA LYS A 151 -5.45 -21.20 -1.43
C LYS A 151 -5.80 -21.59 0.02
N ALA A 152 -5.31 -22.74 0.49
CA ALA A 152 -5.59 -23.24 1.85
C ALA A 152 -4.90 -22.42 2.97
N ARG A 153 -3.94 -21.54 2.64
CA ARG A 153 -3.32 -20.63 3.62
C ARG A 153 -4.25 -19.50 4.03
N GLU A 154 -5.23 -19.17 3.19
CA GLU A 154 -6.14 -18.03 3.38
C GLU A 154 -5.42 -16.69 3.45
N ASP A 155 -4.30 -16.53 2.71
CA ASP A 155 -3.60 -15.25 2.55
C ASP A 155 -4.56 -14.18 2.00
N CYS A 156 -4.33 -12.92 2.36
CA CYS A 156 -5.26 -11.84 2.06
C CYS A 156 -4.63 -10.73 1.22
N GLY A 157 -5.30 -10.37 0.14
CA GLY A 157 -5.27 -9.01 -0.36
C GLY A 157 -6.28 -8.16 0.38
N TYR A 158 -6.18 -6.84 0.30
CA TYR A 158 -7.07 -5.93 1.02
C TYR A 158 -7.60 -4.82 0.14
N ILE A 159 -8.89 -4.49 0.33
CA ILE A 159 -9.47 -3.27 -0.22
C ILE A 159 -9.63 -2.27 0.92
N LEU A 160 -8.91 -1.16 0.83
CA LEU A 160 -8.96 -0.05 1.77
C LEU A 160 -9.91 1.01 1.22
N THR A 161 -10.93 1.38 1.97
CA THR A 161 -11.81 2.51 1.61
C THR A 161 -11.50 3.70 2.52
N ILE A 162 -11.08 4.79 1.90
CA ILE A 162 -10.71 6.06 2.55
C ILE A 162 -11.41 7.19 1.81
N GLY A 163 -12.25 7.98 2.50
CA GLY A 163 -13.02 9.05 1.86
C GLY A 163 -13.79 8.60 0.63
N GLY A 164 -14.38 7.39 0.68
CA GLY A 164 -15.12 6.75 -0.41
C GLY A 164 -14.25 6.22 -1.56
N THR A 165 -12.95 6.49 -1.59
CA THR A 165 -12.00 5.99 -2.59
C THR A 165 -11.48 4.62 -2.19
N ARG A 166 -11.46 3.67 -3.13
CA ARG A 166 -11.16 2.26 -2.90
C ARG A 166 -9.80 1.90 -3.48
N PHE A 167 -8.88 1.51 -2.60
CA PHE A 167 -7.52 1.07 -2.90
C PHE A 167 -7.44 -0.45 -2.74
N TYR A 168 -7.21 -1.18 -3.82
CA TYR A 168 -7.00 -2.63 -3.77
C TYR A 168 -5.51 -2.95 -3.79
N ILE A 169 -5.03 -3.59 -2.74
CA ILE A 169 -3.66 -4.09 -2.57
C ILE A 169 -3.77 -5.62 -2.58
N ALA A 170 -3.33 -6.24 -3.66
CA ALA A 170 -3.67 -7.65 -3.92
C ALA A 170 -2.93 -8.64 -3.02
N GLY A 171 -1.80 -8.25 -2.40
CA GLY A 171 -0.88 -9.22 -1.81
C GLY A 171 -0.24 -10.07 -2.90
N ASP A 172 0.29 -11.22 -2.54
CA ASP A 172 0.87 -12.16 -3.50
C ASP A 172 -0.19 -13.13 -4.01
N THR A 173 -0.47 -13.03 -5.29
CA THR A 173 -1.55 -13.78 -5.94
C THR A 173 -1.33 -13.85 -7.45
N GLU A 174 -1.89 -14.85 -8.09
CA GLU A 174 -2.16 -14.83 -9.52
C GLU A 174 -3.57 -14.26 -9.82
N ASN A 175 -3.94 -14.14 -11.11
CA ASN A 175 -5.21 -13.59 -11.58
C ASN A 175 -6.38 -14.57 -11.43
N ASN A 176 -6.53 -15.19 -10.26
CA ASN A 176 -7.63 -16.10 -9.95
C ASN A 176 -9.02 -15.42 -10.06
N ASP A 177 -10.08 -16.20 -9.99
CA ASP A 177 -11.44 -15.68 -10.18
C ASP A 177 -11.88 -14.71 -9.07
N ASP A 178 -11.39 -14.88 -7.84
CA ASP A 178 -11.67 -13.97 -6.72
C ASP A 178 -11.06 -12.58 -6.97
N VAL A 179 -9.81 -12.52 -7.47
CA VAL A 179 -9.13 -11.27 -7.90
C VAL A 179 -9.92 -10.60 -9.04
N LYS A 180 -10.32 -11.35 -10.07
CA LYS A 180 -11.09 -10.82 -11.21
C LYS A 180 -12.51 -10.39 -10.84
N ALA A 181 -13.06 -10.92 -9.75
CA ALA A 181 -14.38 -10.54 -9.24
C ALA A 181 -14.39 -9.20 -8.49
N VAL A 182 -13.21 -8.68 -8.09
CA VAL A 182 -13.10 -7.38 -7.43
C VAL A 182 -13.63 -6.26 -8.32
N LYS A 183 -14.47 -5.37 -7.77
CA LYS A 183 -15.15 -4.28 -8.51
C LYS A 183 -15.07 -2.95 -7.76
N ASP A 184 -15.39 -1.88 -8.50
CA ASP A 184 -15.45 -0.50 -7.97
C ASP A 184 -14.13 -0.04 -7.32
N ILE A 185 -13.02 -0.35 -7.97
CA ILE A 185 -11.67 0.01 -7.52
C ILE A 185 -11.21 1.29 -8.22
N ASP A 186 -10.77 2.27 -7.45
CA ASP A 186 -10.16 3.50 -7.96
C ASP A 186 -8.67 3.30 -8.24
N VAL A 187 -7.97 2.65 -7.31
CA VAL A 187 -6.52 2.42 -7.37
C VAL A 187 -6.23 0.95 -7.08
N ALA A 188 -5.52 0.27 -7.96
CA ALA A 188 -5.12 -1.13 -7.76
C ALA A 188 -3.60 -1.28 -7.73
N PHE A 189 -3.12 -2.12 -6.81
CA PHE A 189 -1.75 -2.62 -6.74
C PHE A 189 -1.80 -4.12 -7.00
N LEU A 190 -1.20 -4.59 -8.10
CA LEU A 190 -1.13 -6.02 -8.42
C LEU A 190 0.33 -6.46 -8.57
N PRO A 191 0.70 -7.64 -8.02
CA PRO A 191 2.06 -8.16 -8.08
C PRO A 191 2.35 -8.71 -9.48
N VAL A 192 3.57 -8.49 -9.99
CA VAL A 192 3.97 -8.97 -11.31
C VAL A 192 5.38 -9.56 -11.25
N ASN A 193 5.55 -10.66 -10.51
CA ASN A 193 6.84 -11.29 -10.24
C ASN A 193 6.79 -12.81 -10.46
N GLN A 194 7.40 -13.27 -11.54
CA GLN A 194 7.47 -14.71 -11.84
C GLN A 194 8.66 -15.40 -11.17
N PRO A 195 8.49 -16.62 -10.66
CA PRO A 195 7.32 -17.51 -10.78
C PRO A 195 6.30 -17.37 -9.64
N TYR A 196 6.46 -16.38 -8.77
CA TYR A 196 5.76 -16.31 -7.47
C TYR A 196 4.33 -15.74 -7.57
N THR A 197 4.11 -14.81 -8.52
CA THR A 197 2.84 -14.11 -8.69
C THR A 197 2.46 -14.03 -10.18
N MET A 198 1.82 -12.94 -10.64
CA MET A 198 1.30 -12.81 -12.01
C MET A 198 2.40 -12.69 -13.07
N THR A 199 2.15 -13.30 -14.24
CA THR A 199 2.82 -12.91 -15.48
C THR A 199 2.29 -11.56 -15.96
N VAL A 200 2.94 -10.96 -16.97
CA VAL A 200 2.41 -9.75 -17.65
C VAL A 200 1.00 -10.01 -18.17
N GLU A 201 0.77 -11.16 -18.83
CA GLU A 201 -0.54 -11.54 -19.38
C GLU A 201 -1.62 -11.68 -18.30
N GLN A 202 -1.27 -12.30 -17.18
CA GLN A 202 -2.17 -12.47 -16.04
C GLN A 202 -2.53 -11.12 -15.42
N ALA A 203 -1.56 -10.21 -15.26
CA ALA A 203 -1.80 -8.87 -14.73
C ALA A 203 -2.68 -8.04 -15.67
N VAL A 204 -2.44 -8.12 -16.99
CA VAL A 204 -3.29 -7.47 -18.01
C VAL A 204 -4.73 -7.99 -17.94
N ASP A 205 -4.90 -9.31 -17.81
CA ASP A 205 -6.24 -9.92 -17.68
C ASP A 205 -6.95 -9.45 -16.40
N ALA A 206 -6.26 -9.46 -15.27
CA ALA A 206 -6.78 -8.97 -13.99
C ALA A 206 -7.19 -7.50 -14.06
N VAL A 207 -6.34 -6.62 -14.58
CA VAL A 207 -6.62 -5.18 -14.72
C VAL A 207 -7.83 -4.95 -15.63
N LYS A 208 -7.95 -5.68 -16.75
CA LYS A 208 -9.12 -5.60 -17.65
C LYS A 208 -10.42 -6.08 -17.00
N ALA A 209 -10.34 -7.01 -16.04
CA ALA A 209 -11.51 -7.50 -15.30
C ALA A 209 -11.91 -6.56 -14.17
N ILE A 210 -10.94 -6.02 -13.39
CA ILE A 210 -11.15 -5.11 -12.26
C ILE A 210 -11.52 -3.71 -12.75
N LYS A 211 -10.85 -3.21 -13.80
CA LYS A 211 -10.99 -1.87 -14.41
C LYS A 211 -10.75 -0.73 -13.41
N PRO A 212 -9.62 -0.71 -12.71
CA PRO A 212 -9.29 0.40 -11.83
C PRO A 212 -9.05 1.68 -12.65
N ALA A 213 -9.27 2.85 -12.05
CA ALA A 213 -8.90 4.12 -12.70
C ALA A 213 -7.37 4.28 -12.80
N ILE A 214 -6.65 3.85 -11.75
CA ILE A 214 -5.18 3.89 -11.68
C ILE A 214 -4.68 2.50 -11.30
N PHE A 215 -3.64 2.05 -12.00
CA PHE A 215 -2.96 0.80 -11.73
C PHE A 215 -1.48 1.04 -11.41
N TYR A 216 -1.01 0.50 -10.31
CA TYR A 216 0.39 0.42 -9.91
C TYR A 216 0.83 -1.04 -9.97
N PRO A 217 1.67 -1.44 -10.94
CA PRO A 217 2.39 -2.70 -10.83
C PRO A 217 3.38 -2.60 -9.66
N TYR A 218 3.41 -3.62 -8.82
CA TYR A 218 4.32 -3.67 -7.68
C TYR A 218 4.89 -5.09 -7.53
N HIS A 219 5.79 -5.31 -6.60
CA HIS A 219 6.40 -6.62 -6.37
C HIS A 219 6.97 -7.19 -7.67
N TYR A 220 7.82 -6.42 -8.38
CA TYR A 220 8.49 -6.83 -9.61
C TYR A 220 10.00 -6.60 -9.48
N GLY A 221 10.80 -7.54 -9.90
CA GLY A 221 12.26 -7.48 -9.74
C GLY A 221 12.79 -8.50 -8.74
N GLU A 222 14.08 -8.42 -8.42
CA GLU A 222 14.81 -9.33 -7.50
C GLU A 222 14.80 -10.82 -7.88
N VAL A 223 14.45 -11.15 -9.12
CA VAL A 223 14.41 -12.52 -9.68
C VAL A 223 15.22 -12.58 -10.96
N GLU A 224 15.65 -13.80 -11.33
CA GLU A 224 16.41 -14.03 -12.56
C GLU A 224 15.65 -13.58 -13.80
N GLN A 225 14.35 -13.85 -13.85
CA GLN A 225 13.47 -13.43 -14.94
C GLN A 225 12.77 -12.11 -14.57
N LYS A 226 13.36 -11.00 -14.98
CA LYS A 226 12.76 -9.68 -14.78
C LYS A 226 11.45 -9.54 -15.55
N THR A 227 10.45 -8.93 -14.88
CA THR A 227 9.18 -8.57 -15.52
C THR A 227 9.39 -7.48 -16.57
N ASP A 228 8.83 -7.68 -17.76
CA ASP A 228 8.78 -6.65 -18.81
C ASP A 228 7.67 -5.63 -18.47
N ILE A 229 8.01 -4.69 -17.60
CA ILE A 229 7.08 -3.70 -17.07
C ILE A 229 6.66 -2.67 -18.14
N ASP A 230 7.51 -2.42 -19.13
CA ASP A 230 7.21 -1.52 -20.25
C ASP A 230 6.16 -2.15 -21.17
N ARG A 231 6.29 -3.44 -21.45
CA ARG A 231 5.28 -4.22 -22.18
C ARG A 231 3.94 -4.21 -21.43
N LEU A 232 3.94 -4.43 -20.12
CA LEU A 232 2.72 -4.38 -19.30
C LEU A 232 2.01 -3.04 -19.47
N ALA A 233 2.75 -1.92 -19.37
CA ALA A 233 2.18 -0.58 -19.54
C ALA A 233 1.63 -0.35 -20.96
N GLN A 234 2.32 -0.87 -22.00
CA GLN A 234 1.88 -0.77 -23.39
C GLN A 234 0.57 -1.54 -23.63
N GLU A 235 0.43 -2.76 -23.11
CA GLU A 235 -0.77 -3.60 -23.28
C GLU A 235 -2.01 -3.05 -22.54
N LEU A 236 -1.80 -2.18 -21.53
CA LEU A 236 -2.84 -1.50 -20.78
C LEU A 236 -3.12 -0.07 -21.25
N ASN A 237 -2.47 0.39 -22.31
CA ASN A 237 -2.69 1.72 -22.88
C ASN A 237 -4.15 1.88 -23.31
N GLY A 238 -4.81 2.93 -22.84
CA GLY A 238 -6.24 3.17 -23.07
C GLY A 238 -7.22 2.31 -22.24
N VAL A 239 -6.71 1.44 -21.36
CA VAL A 239 -7.50 0.63 -20.44
C VAL A 239 -7.57 1.28 -19.06
N THR A 240 -6.43 1.70 -18.53
CA THR A 240 -6.27 2.32 -17.21
C THR A 240 -5.06 3.26 -17.23
N GLU A 241 -4.97 4.17 -16.26
CA GLU A 241 -3.75 4.93 -16.04
C GLU A 241 -2.72 4.04 -15.32
N VAL A 242 -1.66 3.62 -16.03
CA VAL A 242 -0.57 2.84 -15.43
C VAL A 242 0.48 3.78 -14.85
N ARG A 243 0.79 3.65 -13.58
CA ARG A 243 1.84 4.41 -12.88
C ARG A 243 2.94 3.48 -12.39
N ILE A 244 4.07 3.46 -13.06
CA ILE A 244 5.25 2.70 -12.63
C ILE A 244 5.97 3.50 -11.55
N ARG A 245 6.27 2.86 -10.42
CA ARG A 245 7.07 3.39 -9.31
C ARG A 245 8.16 2.38 -8.96
N PRO A 246 9.25 2.77 -8.29
CA PRO A 246 10.35 1.84 -7.96
C PRO A 246 9.92 0.86 -6.86
N MET A 247 9.14 -0.14 -7.26
CA MET A 247 8.60 -1.22 -6.43
C MET A 247 9.22 -2.58 -6.84
N GLU A 248 10.49 -2.54 -7.24
CA GLU A 248 11.30 -3.72 -7.58
C GLU A 248 11.66 -4.56 -6.36
#